data_ca3249ea6a4f56dae1f1c483f36c92f2
#
_entry.id   ca3249ea6a4f56dae1f1c483f36c92f2
#
_cell.length_a   1.000
_cell.length_b   1.000
_cell.length_c   1.000
_cell.angle_alpha   90.00
_cell.angle_beta   90.00
_cell.angle_gamma   90.00
#
_symmetry.space_group_name_H-M   'P 1'
#
loop_
_entity.id
_entity.type
_entity.pdbx_description
1 polymer ?
#
loop_
_entity_poly.entity_id
_entity_poly.type
_entity_poly.pdbx_seq_one_letter_code
_entity_poly.pdbx_strand_id
1 'polypeptide(L)'
;ASVKRETVFLLGFGLRMSVEDVSDFLTRVLKEQDFDFHNPDEVIYWYCYFKQLPYSKAEEYKEKYKKLEPAADKEKVASVMSGSGILDTEEKLFHYLACLKAGWDDPMNEKSQAFQEFQRLLEHAKGIIAAMYQKDEEEKGREKIWKAENITPSDLEKVICNGIPINKMGNLKKMSASI
;
A
#
# COMPACT_ATOMS: atom_id res chain seq x y z
N ALA A 1 29.26 4.27 23.71
CA ALA A 1 28.31 5.35 23.40
C ALA A 1 27.34 4.82 22.35
N SER A 2 26.04 4.85 22.63
CA SER A 2 25.01 4.47 21.65
C SER A 2 24.85 5.60 20.62
N VAL A 3 24.85 5.27 19.35
CA VAL A 3 24.54 6.22 18.29
C VAL A 3 23.05 6.52 18.36
N LYS A 4 22.69 7.80 18.43
CA LYS A 4 21.28 8.19 18.47
C LYS A 4 20.66 8.13 17.09
N ARG A 5 19.36 7.82 17.01
CA ARG A 5 18.55 7.78 15.78
C ARG A 5 18.71 9.05 14.93
N GLU A 6 18.66 10.23 15.54
CA GLU A 6 18.89 11.51 14.86
C GLU A 6 20.27 11.60 14.19
N THR A 7 21.30 11.02 14.81
CA THR A 7 22.65 11.01 14.24
C THR A 7 22.68 10.18 12.95
N VAL A 8 21.91 9.11 12.87
CA VAL A 8 21.80 8.29 11.64
C VAL A 8 21.19 9.10 10.51
N PHE A 9 20.12 9.86 10.77
CA PHE A 9 19.54 10.72 9.76
C PHE A 9 20.53 11.79 9.26
N LEU A 10 21.25 12.44 10.16
CA LEU A 10 22.24 13.43 9.74
C LEU A 10 23.39 12.82 8.94
N LEU A 11 23.86 11.63 9.32
CA LEU A 11 24.86 10.87 8.57
C LEU A 11 24.32 10.48 7.19
N GLY A 12 23.05 10.05 7.12
CA GLY A 12 22.40 9.69 5.86
C GLY A 12 22.44 10.85 4.85
N PHE A 13 22.15 12.06 5.28
CA PHE A 13 22.26 13.24 4.42
C PHE A 13 23.72 13.55 4.05
N GLY A 14 24.62 13.49 5.03
CA GLY A 14 26.05 13.76 4.79
C GLY A 14 26.71 12.77 3.83
N LEU A 15 26.32 11.52 3.87
CA LEU A 15 26.83 10.43 3.04
C LEU A 15 25.99 10.18 1.77
N ARG A 16 24.90 10.94 1.56
CA ARG A 16 23.95 10.76 0.45
C ARG A 16 23.41 9.33 0.36
N MET A 17 23.05 8.78 1.50
CA MET A 17 22.49 7.44 1.57
C MET A 17 21.11 7.39 0.90
N SER A 18 20.75 6.23 0.37
CA SER A 18 19.39 5.97 -0.10
C SER A 18 18.43 5.73 1.06
N VAL A 19 17.13 5.67 0.80
CA VAL A 19 16.12 5.29 1.80
C VAL A 19 16.45 3.91 2.37
N GLU A 20 16.80 2.97 1.50
CA GLU A 20 17.13 1.58 1.85
C GLU A 20 18.35 1.51 2.75
N ASP A 21 19.41 2.29 2.47
CA ASP A 21 20.64 2.32 3.29
C ASP A 21 20.33 2.84 4.69
N VAL A 22 19.52 3.90 4.81
CA VAL A 22 19.13 4.46 6.11
C VAL A 22 18.22 3.49 6.86
N SER A 23 17.25 2.88 6.20
CA SER A 23 16.38 1.84 6.76
C SER A 23 17.18 0.66 7.29
N ASP A 24 18.13 0.15 6.50
CA ASP A 24 19.04 -0.93 6.92
C ASP A 24 19.89 -0.52 8.13
N PHE A 25 20.36 0.72 8.18
CA PHE A 25 21.12 1.21 9.32
C PHE A 25 20.28 1.28 10.59
N LEU A 26 19.05 1.79 10.50
CA LEU A 26 18.11 1.84 11.62
C LEU A 26 17.78 0.44 12.14
N THR A 27 17.41 -0.47 11.24
CA THR A 27 16.88 -1.79 11.61
C THR A 27 17.96 -2.81 11.93
N ARG A 28 19.04 -2.87 11.17
CA ARG A 28 20.08 -3.89 11.32
C ARG A 28 21.23 -3.46 12.23
N VAL A 29 21.60 -2.18 12.21
CA VAL A 29 22.74 -1.68 13.01
C VAL A 29 22.28 -1.18 14.37
N LEU A 30 21.30 -0.28 14.41
CA LEU A 30 20.74 0.21 15.67
C LEU A 30 19.79 -0.77 16.33
N LYS A 31 19.17 -1.69 15.55
CA LYS A 31 18.10 -2.61 15.98
C LYS A 31 16.89 -1.86 16.54
N GLU A 32 16.59 -0.73 15.94
CA GLU A 32 15.41 0.09 16.21
C GLU A 32 14.35 -0.13 15.14
N GLN A 33 13.22 0.54 15.27
CA GLN A 33 12.19 0.60 14.24
C GLN A 33 12.71 1.29 12.99
N ASP A 34 12.17 0.95 11.84
CA ASP A 34 12.35 1.67 10.58
C ASP A 34 11.77 3.10 10.71
N PHE A 35 11.70 3.84 9.61
CA PHE A 35 11.12 5.18 9.60
C PHE A 35 9.75 5.21 10.29
N ASP A 36 9.57 6.15 11.21
CA ASP A 36 8.28 6.37 11.87
C ASP A 36 7.43 7.34 11.05
N PHE A 37 6.47 6.80 10.31
CA PHE A 37 5.56 7.60 9.50
C PHE A 37 4.53 8.39 10.32
N HIS A 38 4.46 8.24 11.65
CA HIS A 38 3.70 9.12 12.54
C HIS A 38 4.52 10.33 12.99
N ASN A 39 5.83 10.28 12.78
CA ASN A 39 6.72 11.38 13.08
C ASN A 39 6.92 12.26 11.83
N PRO A 40 6.39 13.50 11.81
CA PRO A 40 6.48 14.36 10.62
C PRO A 40 7.91 14.67 10.18
N ASP A 41 8.86 14.73 11.11
CA ASP A 41 10.28 14.97 10.79
C ASP A 41 10.87 13.78 10.04
N GLU A 42 10.53 12.54 10.44
CA GLU A 42 11.02 11.33 9.78
C GLU A 42 10.37 11.12 8.41
N VAL A 43 9.10 11.48 8.25
CA VAL A 43 8.43 11.50 6.95
C VAL A 43 9.12 12.47 5.98
N ILE A 44 9.47 13.66 6.46
CA ILE A 44 10.21 14.65 5.67
C ILE A 44 11.60 14.12 5.29
N TYR A 45 12.31 13.50 6.23
CA TYR A 45 13.63 12.91 5.96
C TYR A 45 13.51 11.76 4.94
N TRP A 46 12.54 10.86 5.12
CA TRP A 46 12.27 9.78 4.16
C TRP A 46 12.05 10.33 2.75
N TYR A 47 11.21 11.35 2.61
CA TYR A 47 10.95 11.99 1.31
C TYR A 47 12.22 12.61 0.71
N CYS A 48 13.02 13.28 1.53
CA CYS A 48 14.26 13.88 1.07
C CYS A 48 15.27 12.83 0.61
N TYR A 49 15.40 11.69 1.29
CA TYR A 49 16.22 10.57 0.82
C TYR A 49 15.69 9.98 -0.50
N PHE A 50 14.38 9.76 -0.55
CA PHE A 50 13.72 9.22 -1.75
C PHE A 50 13.96 10.10 -2.98
N LYS A 51 13.94 11.42 -2.80
CA LYS A 51 14.20 12.42 -3.86
C LYS A 51 15.66 12.85 -3.96
N GLN A 52 16.56 12.29 -3.15
CA GLN A 52 17.98 12.69 -3.10
C GLN A 52 18.17 14.19 -2.86
N LEU A 53 17.32 14.78 -2.01
CA LEU A 53 17.36 16.19 -1.66
C LEU A 53 18.36 16.44 -0.52
N PRO A 54 18.99 17.62 -0.44
CA PRO A 54 19.92 17.95 0.63
C PRO A 54 19.19 18.22 1.96
N TYR A 55 19.92 18.11 3.07
CA TYR A 55 19.40 18.39 4.41
C TYR A 55 18.77 19.79 4.56
N SER A 56 19.32 20.80 3.88
CA SER A 56 18.73 22.14 3.86
C SER A 56 17.29 22.17 3.35
N LYS A 57 16.93 21.24 2.43
CA LYS A 57 15.56 21.10 1.93
C LYS A 57 14.66 20.45 2.98
N ALA A 58 15.18 19.52 3.77
CA ALA A 58 14.44 18.95 4.88
C ALA A 58 14.09 20.02 5.94
N GLU A 59 15.04 20.92 6.27
CA GLU A 59 14.78 22.04 7.18
C GLU A 59 13.73 23.02 6.61
N GLU A 60 13.80 23.33 5.31
CA GLU A 60 12.76 24.14 4.64
C GLU A 60 11.36 23.48 4.78
N TYR A 61 11.27 22.18 4.57
CA TYR A 61 10.01 21.45 4.68
C TYR A 61 9.48 21.39 6.11
N LYS A 62 10.35 21.28 7.10
CA LYS A 62 9.96 21.38 8.53
C LYS A 62 9.38 22.75 8.85
N GLU A 63 9.97 23.82 8.34
CA GLU A 63 9.43 25.17 8.54
C GLU A 63 8.08 25.36 7.81
N LYS A 64 7.91 24.78 6.62
CA LYS A 64 6.61 24.73 5.93
C LYS A 64 5.58 23.95 6.74
N TYR A 65 5.97 22.78 7.30
CA TYR A 65 5.08 21.97 8.14
C TYR A 65 4.58 22.72 9.36
N LYS A 66 5.42 23.50 10.04
CA LYS A 66 4.98 24.32 11.18
C LYS A 66 3.83 25.26 10.83
N LYS A 67 3.81 25.79 9.62
CA LYS A 67 2.81 26.75 9.10
C LYS A 67 1.64 26.05 8.37
N LEU A 68 1.72 24.75 8.17
CA LEU A 68 0.71 23.99 7.45
C LEU A 68 -0.59 23.93 8.24
N GLU A 69 -1.72 24.15 7.58
CA GLU A 69 -3.03 23.91 8.17
C GLU A 69 -3.33 22.40 8.25
N PRO A 70 -3.98 21.92 9.33
CA PRO A 70 -4.44 20.56 9.40
C PRO A 70 -5.42 20.24 8.26
N ALA A 71 -5.41 19.02 7.76
CA ALA A 71 -6.34 18.60 6.73
C ALA A 71 -7.79 18.68 7.22
N ALA A 72 -8.66 19.33 6.43
CA ALA A 72 -10.07 19.52 6.77
C ALA A 72 -10.97 18.41 6.21
N ASP A 73 -10.55 17.70 5.18
CA ASP A 73 -11.38 16.77 4.42
C ASP A 73 -10.62 15.50 4.05
N LYS A 74 -11.04 14.36 4.65
CA LYS A 74 -10.43 13.04 4.41
C LYS A 74 -10.60 12.56 2.96
N GLU A 75 -11.72 12.86 2.33
CA GLU A 75 -12.03 12.37 0.97
C GLU A 75 -11.12 13.02 -0.07
N LYS A 76 -10.85 14.33 0.08
CA LYS A 76 -9.92 15.05 -0.80
C LYS A 76 -8.50 14.50 -0.68
N VAL A 77 -8.05 14.23 0.54
CA VAL A 77 -6.72 13.68 0.77
C VAL A 77 -6.61 12.27 0.21
N ALA A 78 -7.62 11.43 0.42
CA ALA A 78 -7.67 10.08 -0.15
C ALA A 78 -7.58 10.12 -1.68
N SER A 79 -8.22 11.11 -2.34
CA SER A 79 -8.15 11.23 -3.80
C SER A 79 -6.75 11.63 -4.31
N VAL A 80 -6.01 12.46 -3.59
CA VAL A 80 -4.64 12.85 -3.95
C VAL A 80 -3.66 11.70 -3.72
N MET A 81 -3.91 10.90 -2.67
CA MET A 81 -3.06 9.74 -2.33
C MET A 81 -3.39 8.49 -3.17
N SER A 82 -4.57 8.44 -3.82
CA SER A 82 -5.02 7.31 -4.63
C SER A 82 -4.30 7.25 -5.97
N GLY A 83 -3.14 6.70 -6.03
CA GLY A 83 -2.46 6.51 -7.30
C GLY A 83 -1.32 5.53 -7.23
N SER A 84 -0.38 5.72 -6.36
CA SER A 84 0.78 4.85 -6.20
C SER A 84 1.07 4.47 -4.75
N GLY A 85 0.35 5.03 -3.79
CA GLY A 85 0.62 4.81 -2.36
C GLY A 85 1.99 5.35 -1.88
N ILE A 86 2.76 5.98 -2.75
CA ILE A 86 4.11 6.47 -2.48
C ILE A 86 4.07 8.00 -2.41
N LEU A 87 4.80 8.58 -1.45
CA LEU A 87 5.03 10.02 -1.35
C LEU A 87 6.04 10.44 -2.45
N ASP A 88 5.60 10.47 -3.69
CA ASP A 88 6.45 10.73 -4.86
C ASP A 88 6.44 12.19 -5.31
N THR A 89 5.58 13.03 -4.74
CA THR A 89 5.51 14.47 -5.03
C THR A 89 5.49 15.30 -3.76
N GLU A 90 5.93 16.58 -3.87
CA GLU A 90 5.87 17.54 -2.74
C GLU A 90 4.41 17.76 -2.29
N GLU A 91 3.46 17.76 -3.22
CA GLU A 91 2.04 17.90 -2.93
C GLU A 91 1.54 16.74 -2.06
N LYS A 92 1.85 15.49 -2.42
CA LYS A 92 1.48 14.32 -1.62
C LYS A 92 2.15 14.36 -0.23
N LEU A 93 3.41 14.76 -0.15
CA LEU A 93 4.09 14.94 1.13
C LEU A 93 3.31 15.89 2.04
N PHE A 94 2.95 17.09 1.56
CA PHE A 94 2.26 18.06 2.39
C PHE A 94 0.81 17.67 2.69
N HIS A 95 0.14 16.96 1.81
CA HIS A 95 -1.17 16.36 2.12
C HIS A 95 -1.07 15.33 3.24
N TYR A 96 -0.07 14.45 3.18
CA TYR A 96 0.20 13.48 4.24
C TYR A 96 0.49 14.16 5.58
N LEU A 97 1.38 15.14 5.58
CA LEU A 97 1.72 15.92 6.77
C LEU A 97 0.53 16.69 7.35
N ALA A 98 -0.38 17.18 6.51
CA ALA A 98 -1.62 17.81 6.94
C ALA A 98 -2.56 16.81 7.64
N CYS A 99 -2.60 15.56 7.18
CA CYS A 99 -3.32 14.47 7.82
C CYS A 99 -2.77 14.14 9.21
N LEU A 100 -1.44 14.01 9.32
CA LEU A 100 -0.78 13.79 10.61
C LEU A 100 -1.09 14.94 11.59
N LYS A 101 -1.05 16.17 11.10
CA LYS A 101 -1.37 17.35 11.92
C LYS A 101 -2.82 17.40 12.37
N ALA A 102 -3.75 16.84 11.59
CA ALA A 102 -5.15 16.66 11.94
C ALA A 102 -5.39 15.51 12.94
N GLY A 103 -4.36 14.74 13.30
CA GLY A 103 -4.47 13.57 14.16
C GLY A 103 -5.20 12.39 13.49
N TRP A 104 -5.18 12.33 12.16
CA TRP A 104 -5.76 11.20 11.45
C TRP A 104 -4.78 10.03 11.47
N ASP A 105 -5.36 8.83 11.56
CA ASP A 105 -4.55 7.62 11.42
C ASP A 105 -3.83 7.62 10.09
N ASP A 106 -2.61 7.10 10.12
CA ASP A 106 -1.66 7.08 9.02
C ASP A 106 -2.31 6.69 7.68
N PRO A 107 -2.43 7.63 6.72
CA PRO A 107 -2.97 7.32 5.40
C PRO A 107 -2.06 6.38 4.59
N MET A 108 -0.81 6.19 5.03
CA MET A 108 0.13 5.23 4.48
C MET A 108 0.31 3.99 5.37
N ASN A 109 -0.57 3.77 6.35
CA ASN A 109 -0.50 2.57 7.15
C ASN A 109 -0.39 1.34 6.23
N GLU A 110 0.71 0.60 6.34
CA GLU A 110 0.95 -0.60 5.53
C GLU A 110 -0.22 -1.59 5.59
N LYS A 111 -0.89 -1.68 6.76
CA LYS A 111 -2.10 -2.50 6.91
C LYS A 111 -3.26 -1.96 6.07
N SER A 112 -3.43 -0.64 5.98
CA SER A 112 -4.48 -0.03 5.16
C SER A 112 -4.18 -0.19 3.68
N GLN A 113 -2.93 0.01 3.25
CA GLN A 113 -2.52 -0.21 1.86
C GLN A 113 -2.54 -1.69 1.48
N ALA A 114 -1.98 -2.55 2.32
CA ALA A 114 -2.04 -3.99 2.13
C ALA A 114 -3.49 -4.47 2.07
N PHE A 115 -4.38 -3.91 2.89
CA PHE A 115 -5.81 -4.24 2.86
C PHE A 115 -6.49 -3.73 1.58
N GLN A 116 -6.20 -2.50 1.13
CA GLN A 116 -6.74 -1.96 -0.12
C GLN A 116 -6.25 -2.76 -1.32
N GLU A 117 -4.95 -3.07 -1.38
CA GLU A 117 -4.39 -3.90 -2.44
C GLU A 117 -4.95 -5.32 -2.39
N PHE A 118 -5.12 -5.89 -1.21
CA PHE A 118 -5.80 -7.17 -1.02
C PHE A 118 -7.25 -7.12 -1.54
N GLN A 119 -8.00 -6.08 -1.25
CA GLN A 119 -9.36 -5.88 -1.76
C GLN A 119 -9.37 -5.78 -3.29
N ARG A 120 -8.44 -5.03 -3.86
CA ARG A 120 -8.30 -4.91 -5.33
C ARG A 120 -7.99 -6.25 -5.99
N LEU A 121 -7.05 -7.00 -5.42
CA LEU A 121 -6.69 -8.33 -5.91
C LEU A 121 -7.85 -9.31 -5.74
N LEU A 122 -8.60 -9.22 -4.65
CA LEU A 122 -9.77 -10.04 -4.38
C LEU A 122 -10.88 -9.80 -5.42
N GLU A 123 -11.19 -8.55 -5.72
CA GLU A 123 -12.18 -8.21 -6.76
C GLU A 123 -11.72 -8.64 -8.16
N HIS A 124 -10.42 -8.51 -8.45
CA HIS A 124 -9.86 -9.03 -9.69
C HIS A 124 -9.99 -10.55 -9.80
N ALA A 125 -9.65 -11.26 -8.73
CA ALA A 125 -9.80 -12.73 -8.67
C ALA A 125 -11.26 -13.17 -8.84
N LYS A 126 -12.21 -12.49 -8.18
CA LYS A 126 -13.65 -12.73 -8.37
C LYS A 126 -14.07 -12.53 -9.83
N GLY A 127 -13.56 -11.47 -10.49
CA GLY A 127 -13.83 -11.20 -11.89
C GLY A 127 -13.35 -12.35 -12.80
N ILE A 128 -12.15 -12.85 -12.57
CA ILE A 128 -11.59 -14.00 -13.31
C ILE A 128 -12.45 -15.23 -13.10
N ILE A 129 -12.81 -15.57 -11.85
CA ILE A 129 -13.64 -16.75 -11.53
C ILE A 129 -15.01 -16.63 -12.17
N ALA A 130 -15.63 -15.46 -12.12
CA ALA A 130 -16.92 -15.20 -12.75
C ALA A 130 -16.86 -15.41 -14.28
N ALA A 131 -15.81 -14.88 -14.94
CA ALA A 131 -15.61 -15.08 -16.38
C ALA A 131 -15.41 -16.56 -16.74
N MET A 132 -14.70 -17.32 -15.90
CA MET A 132 -14.52 -18.76 -16.10
C MET A 132 -15.84 -19.52 -15.95
N TYR A 133 -16.65 -19.19 -14.94
CA TYR A 133 -17.97 -19.79 -14.75
C TYR A 133 -18.93 -19.41 -15.89
N GLN A 134 -18.88 -18.16 -16.35
CA GLN A 134 -19.68 -17.71 -17.48
C GLN A 134 -19.37 -18.50 -18.75
N LYS A 135 -18.08 -18.71 -19.04
CA LYS A 135 -17.67 -19.52 -20.19
C LYS A 135 -18.15 -20.96 -20.08
N ASP A 136 -18.08 -21.58 -18.90
CA ASP A 136 -18.60 -22.96 -18.67
C ASP A 136 -20.14 -23.03 -18.86
N GLU A 137 -20.88 -22.00 -18.44
CA GLU A 137 -22.33 -21.94 -18.66
C GLU A 137 -22.67 -21.78 -20.14
N GLU A 138 -21.95 -20.94 -20.88
CA GLU A 138 -22.11 -20.76 -22.33
C GLU A 138 -21.82 -22.06 -23.11
N GLU A 139 -20.74 -22.76 -22.77
CA GLU A 139 -20.39 -24.05 -23.38
C GLU A 139 -21.47 -25.15 -23.12
N LYS A 140 -22.20 -25.01 -22.01
CA LYS A 140 -23.30 -25.93 -21.62
C LYS A 140 -24.67 -25.48 -22.10
N GLY A 141 -24.74 -24.35 -22.82
CA GLY A 141 -26.01 -23.79 -23.33
C GLY A 141 -26.95 -23.30 -22.21
N ARG A 142 -26.41 -22.81 -21.10
CA ARG A 142 -27.17 -22.31 -19.98
C ARG A 142 -27.20 -20.78 -19.96
N GLU A 143 -28.34 -20.18 -19.57
CA GLU A 143 -28.54 -18.74 -19.58
C GLU A 143 -28.12 -18.06 -18.27
N LYS A 144 -27.42 -18.74 -17.37
CA LYS A 144 -27.02 -18.14 -16.09
C LYS A 144 -25.89 -17.13 -16.29
N ILE A 145 -26.10 -15.89 -15.82
CA ILE A 145 -25.09 -14.83 -15.89
C ILE A 145 -24.29 -14.80 -14.58
N TRP A 146 -22.97 -14.91 -14.71
CA TRP A 146 -22.03 -14.80 -13.61
C TRP A 146 -21.32 -13.46 -13.62
N LYS A 147 -21.32 -12.77 -12.47
CA LYS A 147 -20.58 -11.52 -12.22
C LYS A 147 -19.72 -11.69 -10.97
N ALA A 148 -18.72 -10.83 -10.79
CA ALA A 148 -17.88 -10.83 -9.59
C ALA A 148 -18.67 -10.82 -8.27
N GLU A 149 -19.79 -10.11 -8.25
CA GLU A 149 -20.72 -10.03 -7.11
C GLU A 149 -21.36 -11.37 -6.73
N ASN A 150 -21.45 -12.31 -7.67
CA ASN A 150 -22.01 -13.64 -7.44
C ASN A 150 -20.99 -14.64 -6.88
N ILE A 151 -19.71 -14.27 -6.83
CA ILE A 151 -18.64 -15.13 -6.32
C ILE A 151 -18.59 -15.02 -4.80
N THR A 152 -18.85 -16.13 -4.13
CA THR A 152 -18.87 -16.21 -2.67
C THR A 152 -17.47 -16.44 -2.10
N PRO A 153 -17.23 -16.16 -0.80
CA PRO A 153 -15.97 -16.53 -0.14
C PRO A 153 -15.65 -18.02 -0.24
N SER A 154 -16.67 -18.88 -0.23
CA SER A 154 -16.49 -20.33 -0.39
C SER A 154 -16.00 -20.71 -1.79
N ASP A 155 -16.41 -19.98 -2.82
CA ASP A 155 -15.91 -20.21 -4.19
C ASP A 155 -14.43 -19.81 -4.29
N LEU A 156 -14.06 -18.69 -3.66
CA LEU A 156 -12.67 -18.26 -3.56
C LEU A 156 -11.80 -19.29 -2.83
N GLU A 157 -12.25 -19.74 -1.67
CA GLU A 157 -11.54 -20.74 -0.87
C GLU A 157 -11.32 -22.04 -1.66
N LYS A 158 -12.35 -22.53 -2.37
CA LYS A 158 -12.23 -23.72 -3.22
C LYS A 158 -11.20 -23.54 -4.33
N VAL A 159 -11.15 -22.37 -4.97
CA VAL A 159 -10.19 -22.09 -6.05
C VAL A 159 -8.78 -21.95 -5.48
N ILE A 160 -8.60 -21.25 -4.36
CA ILE A 160 -7.29 -21.01 -3.74
C ILE A 160 -6.73 -22.31 -3.14
N CYS A 161 -7.54 -23.07 -2.41
CA CYS A 161 -7.07 -24.25 -1.69
C CYS A 161 -6.96 -25.50 -2.58
N ASN A 162 -7.82 -25.65 -3.60
CA ASN A 162 -7.88 -26.84 -4.45
C ASN A 162 -7.35 -26.61 -5.86
N GLY A 163 -6.89 -25.39 -6.16
CA GLY A 163 -6.56 -24.95 -7.50
C GLY A 163 -7.81 -24.83 -8.38
N ILE A 164 -7.62 -24.36 -9.62
CA ILE A 164 -8.69 -24.29 -10.61
C ILE A 164 -8.95 -25.71 -11.13
N PRO A 165 -10.10 -26.33 -10.86
CA PRO A 165 -10.35 -27.69 -11.28
C PRO A 165 -10.56 -27.71 -12.80
N ILE A 166 -9.50 -27.97 -13.54
CA ILE A 166 -9.53 -28.18 -14.98
C ILE A 166 -9.55 -29.70 -15.32
N ASN A 167 -10.25 -30.07 -16.37
CA ASN A 167 -10.17 -31.40 -16.92
C ASN A 167 -8.93 -31.56 -17.82
N LYS A 168 -8.70 -32.79 -18.34
CA LYS A 168 -7.57 -33.07 -19.25
C LYS A 168 -7.56 -32.26 -20.56
N MET A 169 -8.68 -31.62 -20.89
CA MET A 169 -8.83 -30.75 -22.07
C MET A 169 -8.73 -29.25 -21.72
N GLY A 170 -8.35 -28.87 -20.49
CA GLY A 170 -8.25 -27.48 -20.05
C GLY A 170 -9.59 -26.84 -19.70
N ASN A 171 -10.70 -27.54 -19.71
CA ASN A 171 -12.02 -27.02 -19.33
C ASN A 171 -12.26 -27.18 -17.83
N LEU A 172 -13.01 -26.23 -17.24
CA LEU A 172 -13.38 -26.28 -15.83
C LEU A 172 -14.14 -27.58 -15.51
N LYS A 173 -13.70 -28.29 -14.49
CA LYS A 173 -14.48 -29.36 -13.90
C LYS A 173 -15.63 -28.76 -13.09
N LYS A 174 -16.80 -29.42 -13.18
CA LYS A 174 -17.92 -29.11 -12.30
C LYS A 174 -17.49 -29.29 -10.86
N MET A 175 -17.41 -28.22 -10.10
CA MET A 175 -17.18 -28.31 -8.66
C MET A 175 -18.44 -28.90 -8.03
N SER A 176 -18.38 -30.18 -7.64
CA SER A 176 -19.49 -30.78 -6.91
C SER A 176 -19.62 -30.11 -5.55
N ALA A 177 -20.82 -29.69 -5.21
CA ALA A 177 -21.18 -29.07 -3.93
C ALA A 177 -21.23 -30.08 -2.77
N SER A 178 -20.32 -31.05 -2.78
CA SER A 178 -20.23 -32.06 -1.70
C SER A 178 -18.81 -32.09 -1.18
N ILE A 179 -18.57 -31.38 -0.13
CA ILE A 179 -18.12 -31.86 1.18
C ILE A 179 -18.46 -30.80 2.21
#